data_999520d857f387f9054d360775a65301
#
_entry.id   999520d857f387f9054d360775a65301
#
_cell.length_a   1.000
_cell.length_b   1.000
_cell.length_c   1.000
_cell.angle_alpha   90.00
_cell.angle_beta   90.00
_cell.angle_gamma   90.00
#
_symmetry.space_group_name_H-M   'P 1'
#
loop_
_entity.id
_entity.type
_entity.pdbx_description
1 polymer ?
#
loop_
_entity_poly.entity_id
_entity_poly.type
_entity_poly.pdbx_seq_one_letter_code
_entity_poly.pdbx_strand_id
1 'polypeptide(L)'
;WAPGIAGPDNCALLSGMGVDLFDTTRSRRAASLGVILTEDGPRLPEITLGESADMETQCAAWSRAIAATRTAIRNGSLRELTERQAASSPRSVERLRRHDALMRGYGGDRSGLARVVGHEHRLRCHTYSSRNDALIHDWRTRVADQHQPPEHQRQVLLLLPCSAVKPYRTSQ
;
A
#
# COMPACT_ATOMS: atom_id res chain seq x y z
N TRP A 1 1.75 -19.12 -3.42
CA TRP A 1 2.35 -18.98 -4.73
C TRP A 1 1.31 -18.67 -5.80
N ALA A 2 1.59 -17.66 -6.62
CA ALA A 2 0.69 -17.22 -7.70
C ALA A 2 1.51 -17.06 -9.00
N PRO A 3 1.59 -18.11 -9.83
CA PRO A 3 2.43 -18.12 -11.03
C PRO A 3 1.90 -17.20 -12.13
N GLY A 4 2.80 -16.52 -12.84
CA GLY A 4 2.52 -15.76 -14.05
C GLY A 4 1.78 -14.42 -13.88
N ILE A 5 1.41 -14.03 -12.67
CA ILE A 5 0.64 -12.80 -12.41
C ILE A 5 1.47 -11.66 -11.84
N ALA A 6 2.56 -11.99 -11.19
CA ALA A 6 3.37 -10.99 -10.49
C ALA A 6 4.31 -10.23 -11.43
N GLY A 7 4.51 -8.96 -11.12
CA GLY A 7 5.45 -8.06 -11.76
C GLY A 7 5.88 -6.97 -10.79
N PRO A 8 6.87 -6.15 -11.16
CA PRO A 8 7.32 -5.04 -10.33
C PRO A 8 6.18 -4.09 -9.92
N ASP A 9 5.16 -3.94 -10.77
CA ASP A 9 4.01 -3.05 -10.61
C ASP A 9 2.94 -3.55 -9.61
N ASN A 10 2.99 -4.79 -9.17
CA ASN A 10 1.95 -5.35 -8.30
C ASN A 10 2.46 -6.27 -7.19
N CYS A 11 3.76 -6.49 -7.07
CA CYS A 11 4.31 -7.40 -6.05
C CYS A 11 4.03 -6.92 -4.62
N ALA A 12 3.98 -5.61 -4.37
CA ALA A 12 3.65 -5.07 -3.06
C ALA A 12 2.20 -5.41 -2.65
N LEU A 13 1.23 -5.21 -3.56
CA LEU A 13 -0.16 -5.57 -3.33
C LEU A 13 -0.33 -7.08 -3.12
N LEU A 14 0.30 -7.89 -3.98
CA LEU A 14 0.23 -9.36 -3.86
C LEU A 14 0.85 -9.85 -2.55
N SER A 15 1.96 -9.25 -2.11
CA SER A 15 2.55 -9.56 -0.79
C SER A 15 1.58 -9.22 0.35
N GLY A 16 0.89 -8.09 0.28
CA GLY A 16 -0.15 -7.73 1.24
C GLY A 16 -1.34 -8.69 1.24
N MET A 17 -1.60 -9.35 0.12
CA MET A 17 -2.62 -10.42 -0.02
C MET A 17 -2.12 -11.80 0.45
N GLY A 18 -0.88 -11.91 0.93
CA GLY A 18 -0.29 -13.16 1.43
C GLY A 18 0.40 -14.02 0.36
N VAL A 19 0.79 -13.42 -0.77
CA VAL A 19 1.60 -14.13 -1.78
C VAL A 19 3.08 -13.92 -1.45
N ASP A 20 3.79 -14.99 -1.10
CA ASP A 20 5.20 -14.97 -0.69
C ASP A 20 6.17 -15.36 -1.80
N LEU A 21 5.70 -16.16 -2.77
CA LEU A 21 6.53 -16.69 -3.86
C LEU A 21 6.07 -16.16 -5.21
N PHE A 22 7.00 -15.59 -5.94
CA PHE A 22 6.82 -15.02 -7.27
C PHE A 22 7.69 -15.73 -8.29
N ASP A 23 7.27 -15.71 -9.56
CA ASP A 23 8.06 -16.19 -10.69
C ASP A 23 8.35 -15.06 -11.69
N THR A 24 9.16 -15.37 -12.69
CA THR A 24 9.56 -14.44 -13.76
C THR A 24 8.78 -14.62 -15.07
N THR A 25 7.71 -15.36 -15.07
CA THR A 25 6.94 -15.70 -16.30
C THR A 25 6.46 -14.44 -17.02
N ARG A 26 5.90 -13.49 -16.26
CA ARG A 26 5.43 -12.21 -16.82
C ARG A 26 6.59 -11.38 -17.38
N SER A 27 7.76 -11.39 -16.73
CA SER A 27 8.96 -10.70 -17.20
C SER A 27 9.51 -11.31 -18.49
N ARG A 28 9.54 -12.63 -18.61
CA ARG A 28 9.95 -13.31 -19.85
C ARG A 28 9.03 -12.94 -21.01
N ARG A 29 7.73 -12.95 -20.76
CA ARG A 29 6.76 -12.55 -21.78
C ARG A 29 6.94 -11.07 -22.16
N ALA A 30 7.16 -10.18 -21.22
CA ALA A 30 7.39 -8.78 -21.49
C ALA A 30 8.66 -8.56 -22.31
N ALA A 31 9.76 -9.24 -21.98
CA ALA A 31 11.00 -9.21 -22.74
C ALA A 31 10.80 -9.67 -24.19
N SER A 32 10.05 -10.78 -24.41
CA SER A 32 9.76 -11.26 -25.77
C SER A 32 8.87 -10.32 -26.59
N LEU A 33 8.15 -9.44 -25.93
CA LEU A 33 7.30 -8.41 -26.58
C LEU A 33 8.01 -7.05 -26.70
N GLY A 34 9.28 -6.95 -26.31
CA GLY A 34 10.02 -5.69 -26.32
C GLY A 34 9.50 -4.65 -25.31
N VAL A 35 8.91 -5.10 -24.19
CA VAL A 35 8.32 -4.24 -23.16
C VAL A 35 9.11 -4.36 -21.86
N ILE A 36 9.41 -3.24 -21.21
CA ILE A 36 10.00 -3.20 -19.87
C ILE A 36 8.87 -3.14 -18.83
N LEU A 37 8.92 -4.03 -17.84
CA LEU A 37 8.07 -3.96 -16.66
C LEU A 37 8.75 -3.07 -15.61
N THR A 38 8.06 -2.03 -15.17
CA THR A 38 8.51 -1.15 -14.10
C THR A 38 7.55 -1.18 -12.91
N GLU A 39 7.89 -0.50 -11.84
CA GLU A 39 7.01 -0.34 -10.67
C GLU A 39 5.74 0.45 -10.99
N ASP A 40 5.79 1.29 -12.04
CA ASP A 40 4.65 2.09 -12.51
C ASP A 40 3.86 1.40 -13.63
N GLY A 41 4.24 0.17 -14.00
CA GLY A 41 3.60 -0.61 -15.04
C GLY A 41 4.49 -0.86 -16.26
N PRO A 42 3.94 -1.47 -17.32
CA PRO A 42 4.68 -1.76 -18.54
C PRO A 42 4.91 -0.49 -19.38
N ARG A 43 6.11 -0.34 -19.95
CA ARG A 43 6.46 0.72 -20.89
C ARG A 43 7.36 0.21 -22.01
N LEU A 44 7.46 0.97 -23.07
CA LEU A 44 8.46 0.72 -24.13
C LEU A 44 9.84 1.19 -23.67
N PRO A 45 10.92 0.56 -24.16
CA PRO A 45 12.27 1.02 -23.95
C PRO A 45 12.49 2.39 -24.60
N GLU A 46 13.28 3.24 -23.98
CA GLU A 46 13.74 4.49 -24.56
C GLU A 46 15.05 4.25 -25.31
N ILE A 47 14.96 4.08 -26.62
CA ILE A 47 16.07 3.69 -27.48
C ILE A 47 17.20 4.76 -27.46
N THR A 48 16.83 6.03 -27.32
CA THR A 48 17.79 7.16 -27.25
C THR A 48 18.67 7.08 -26.01
N LEU A 49 18.21 6.41 -24.95
CA LEU A 49 18.97 6.17 -23.72
C LEU A 49 19.66 4.80 -23.72
N GLY A 50 19.60 4.06 -24.82
CA GLY A 50 20.22 2.73 -24.92
C GLY A 50 19.49 1.65 -24.11
N GLU A 51 18.23 1.87 -23.75
CA GLU A 51 17.46 0.87 -22.99
C GLU A 51 17.10 -0.35 -23.84
N SER A 52 17.14 -1.51 -23.22
CA SER A 52 16.73 -2.79 -23.79
C SER A 52 15.67 -3.46 -22.89
N ALA A 53 14.71 -4.14 -23.51
CA ALA A 53 13.70 -4.91 -22.79
C ALA A 53 14.17 -6.37 -22.51
N ASP A 54 15.47 -6.61 -22.44
CA ASP A 54 16.04 -7.91 -22.16
C ASP A 54 15.77 -8.42 -20.74
N MET A 55 16.15 -9.67 -20.49
CA MET A 55 15.95 -10.29 -19.17
C MET A 55 16.79 -9.68 -18.08
N GLU A 56 17.94 -9.07 -18.39
CA GLU A 56 18.77 -8.38 -17.40
C GLU A 56 18.03 -7.15 -16.86
N THR A 57 17.49 -6.32 -17.75
CA THR A 57 16.64 -5.17 -17.40
C THR A 57 15.42 -5.59 -16.58
N GLN A 58 14.74 -6.67 -16.97
CA GLN A 58 13.60 -7.20 -16.23
C GLN A 58 13.98 -7.67 -14.83
N CYS A 59 15.10 -8.40 -14.69
CA CYS A 59 15.59 -8.87 -13.39
C CYS A 59 16.02 -7.70 -12.49
N ALA A 60 16.64 -6.67 -13.03
CA ALA A 60 16.98 -5.46 -12.29
C ALA A 60 15.74 -4.74 -11.75
N ALA A 61 14.68 -4.61 -12.56
CA ALA A 61 13.41 -4.05 -12.13
C ALA A 61 12.76 -4.89 -11.01
N TRP A 62 12.76 -6.21 -11.14
CA TRP A 62 12.29 -7.13 -10.10
C TRP A 62 13.06 -6.99 -8.79
N SER A 63 14.38 -6.97 -8.86
CA SER A 63 15.24 -6.86 -7.68
C SER A 63 14.93 -5.59 -6.89
N ARG A 64 14.75 -4.47 -7.58
CA ARG A 64 14.36 -3.19 -6.96
C ARG A 64 12.97 -3.29 -6.31
N ALA A 65 11.98 -3.81 -7.02
CA ALA A 65 10.61 -3.91 -6.52
C ALA A 65 10.51 -4.85 -5.29
N ILE A 66 11.22 -5.98 -5.31
CA ILE A 66 11.28 -6.91 -4.17
C ILE A 66 11.98 -6.24 -2.97
N ALA A 67 13.10 -5.55 -3.19
CA ALA A 67 13.81 -4.85 -2.13
C ALA A 67 12.94 -3.75 -1.50
N ALA A 68 12.25 -2.95 -2.31
CA ALA A 68 11.30 -1.94 -1.85
C ALA A 68 10.15 -2.57 -1.05
N THR A 69 9.56 -3.65 -1.55
CA THR A 69 8.47 -4.37 -0.87
C THR A 69 8.92 -4.93 0.48
N ARG A 70 10.07 -5.60 0.54
CA ARG A 70 10.65 -6.11 1.81
C ARG A 70 10.91 -5.00 2.82
N THR A 71 11.43 -3.87 2.36
CA THR A 71 11.67 -2.69 3.20
C THR A 71 10.35 -2.13 3.72
N ALA A 72 9.35 -2.01 2.86
CA ALA A 72 8.03 -1.53 3.23
C ALA A 72 7.34 -2.43 4.26
N ILE A 73 7.47 -3.77 4.12
CA ILE A 73 6.95 -4.73 5.11
C ILE A 73 7.64 -4.52 6.47
N ARG A 74 8.97 -4.43 6.51
CA ARG A 74 9.72 -4.23 7.76
C ARG A 74 9.38 -2.93 8.46
N ASN A 75 9.16 -1.88 7.69
CA ASN A 75 8.87 -0.55 8.21
C ASN A 75 7.36 -0.29 8.43
N GLY A 76 6.48 -1.26 8.14
CA GLY A 76 5.03 -1.08 8.22
C GLY A 76 4.44 -0.11 7.19
N SER A 77 5.17 0.17 6.10
CA SER A 77 4.76 1.14 5.05
C SER A 77 4.29 0.46 3.75
N LEU A 78 3.89 -0.82 3.83
CA LEU A 78 3.45 -1.57 2.65
C LEU A 78 2.21 -0.95 1.99
N ARG A 79 1.28 -0.42 2.80
CA ARG A 79 0.11 0.29 2.31
C ARG A 79 0.49 1.50 1.46
N GLU A 80 1.40 2.32 1.95
CA GLU A 80 1.87 3.52 1.25
C GLU A 80 2.54 3.18 -0.09
N LEU A 81 3.38 2.14 -0.10
CA LEU A 81 4.01 1.64 -1.33
C LEU A 81 2.96 1.17 -2.34
N THR A 82 1.97 0.39 -1.88
CA THR A 82 0.90 -0.13 -2.74
C THR A 82 0.03 0.98 -3.31
N GLU A 83 -0.33 2.00 -2.52
CA GLU A 83 -1.10 3.15 -3.00
C GLU A 83 -0.35 3.96 -4.05
N ARG A 84 0.95 4.18 -3.86
CA ARG A 84 1.79 4.85 -4.84
C ARG A 84 1.85 4.09 -6.15
N GLN A 85 2.08 2.77 -6.11
CA GLN A 85 2.09 1.93 -7.30
C GLN A 85 0.71 1.87 -7.96
N ALA A 86 -0.36 1.77 -7.17
CA ALA A 86 -1.72 1.74 -7.71
C ALA A 86 -2.09 3.01 -8.48
N ALA A 87 -1.55 4.18 -8.10
CA ALA A 87 -1.82 5.44 -8.78
C ALA A 87 -1.31 5.47 -10.24
N SER A 88 -0.45 4.55 -10.64
CA SER A 88 0.11 4.48 -12.00
C SER A 88 -0.89 4.01 -13.06
N SER A 89 -1.97 3.32 -12.69
CA SER A 89 -2.95 2.86 -13.66
C SER A 89 -4.36 2.68 -13.07
N PRO A 90 -5.43 2.96 -13.85
CA PRO A 90 -6.81 2.72 -13.41
C PRO A 90 -7.08 1.29 -12.94
N ARG A 91 -6.47 0.32 -13.62
CA ARG A 91 -6.60 -1.11 -13.28
C ARG A 91 -5.99 -1.44 -11.92
N SER A 92 -4.86 -0.82 -11.58
CA SER A 92 -4.20 -1.01 -10.29
C SER A 92 -5.00 -0.36 -9.16
N VAL A 93 -5.58 0.82 -9.41
CA VAL A 93 -6.52 1.47 -8.46
C VAL A 93 -7.73 0.58 -8.21
N GLU A 94 -8.33 -0.01 -9.27
CA GLU A 94 -9.47 -0.91 -9.12
C GLU A 94 -9.13 -2.15 -8.29
N ARG A 95 -7.98 -2.75 -8.51
CA ARG A 95 -7.51 -3.91 -7.74
C ARG A 95 -7.36 -3.58 -6.25
N LEU A 96 -6.76 -2.43 -5.94
CA LEU A 96 -6.64 -1.99 -4.56
C LEU A 96 -8.01 -1.75 -3.91
N ARG A 97 -8.94 -1.12 -4.62
CA ARG A 97 -10.31 -0.90 -4.13
C ARG A 97 -11.06 -2.20 -3.87
N ARG A 98 -10.91 -3.18 -4.77
CA ARG A 98 -11.51 -4.53 -4.58
C ARG A 98 -10.91 -5.24 -3.38
N HIS A 99 -9.58 -5.18 -3.22
CA HIS A 99 -8.90 -5.69 -2.04
C HIS A 99 -9.46 -5.06 -0.76
N ASP A 100 -9.52 -3.73 -0.70
CA ASP A 100 -10.04 -3.00 0.47
C ASP A 100 -11.49 -3.39 0.78
N ALA A 101 -12.34 -3.52 -0.25
CA ALA A 101 -13.74 -3.93 -0.08
C ALA A 101 -13.86 -5.34 0.52
N LEU A 102 -13.03 -6.28 0.05
CA LEU A 102 -13.00 -7.64 0.57
C LEU A 102 -12.51 -7.67 2.02
N MET A 103 -11.40 -6.98 2.32
CA MET A 103 -10.79 -7.00 3.65
C MET A 103 -11.66 -6.36 4.72
N ARG A 104 -12.50 -5.36 4.38
CA ARG A 104 -13.50 -4.84 5.32
C ARG A 104 -14.51 -5.89 5.81
N GLY A 105 -14.81 -6.86 4.96
CA GLY A 105 -15.67 -7.99 5.35
C GLY A 105 -15.00 -9.02 6.28
N TYR A 106 -13.65 -9.01 6.33
CA TYR A 106 -12.89 -9.98 7.15
C TYR A 106 -12.35 -9.40 8.48
N GLY A 107 -12.44 -8.09 8.67
CA GLY A 107 -11.85 -7.39 9.81
C GLY A 107 -10.44 -6.86 9.55
N GLY A 108 -10.12 -5.71 10.15
CA GLY A 108 -8.90 -4.96 9.87
C GLY A 108 -7.61 -5.62 10.33
N ASP A 109 -7.68 -6.54 11.29
CA ASP A 109 -6.55 -7.32 11.80
C ASP A 109 -5.98 -8.30 10.76
N ARG A 110 -6.76 -8.63 9.73
CA ARG A 110 -6.36 -9.50 8.62
C ARG A 110 -5.80 -8.74 7.42
N SER A 111 -5.79 -7.42 7.44
CA SER A 111 -5.17 -6.63 6.38
C SER A 111 -3.66 -6.75 6.44
N GLY A 112 -3.06 -7.33 5.39
CA GLY A 112 -1.60 -7.40 5.26
C GLY A 112 -0.96 -6.09 4.80
N LEU A 113 -1.74 -5.12 4.32
CA LEU A 113 -1.25 -3.86 3.77
C LEU A 113 -0.97 -2.81 4.84
N ALA A 114 -1.93 -2.57 5.74
CA ALA A 114 -1.74 -1.66 6.86
C ALA A 114 -1.43 -2.47 8.12
N ARG A 115 -0.21 -2.40 8.58
CA ARG A 115 0.25 -3.10 9.77
C ARG A 115 0.96 -2.12 10.70
N VAL A 116 0.55 -2.14 11.96
CA VAL A 116 1.25 -1.40 13.00
C VAL A 116 2.50 -2.18 13.42
N VAL A 117 3.66 -1.56 13.28
CA VAL A 117 4.94 -2.12 13.67
C VAL A 117 5.49 -1.31 14.85
N GLY A 118 5.30 -1.84 16.08
CA GLY A 118 5.73 -1.16 17.30
C GLY A 118 4.79 -0.03 17.76
N HIS A 119 5.02 0.49 18.97
CA HIS A 119 4.15 1.47 19.62
C HIS A 119 4.23 2.89 19.02
N GLU A 120 5.33 3.21 18.36
CA GLU A 120 5.54 4.53 17.75
C GLU A 120 5.17 4.58 16.27
N HIS A 121 4.77 3.46 15.72
CA HIS A 121 4.42 3.40 14.30
C HIS A 121 3.14 4.20 14.02
N ARG A 122 3.23 5.09 13.03
CA ARG A 122 2.10 5.90 12.57
C ARG A 122 1.72 5.47 11.17
N LEU A 123 0.46 5.06 11.00
CA LEU A 123 -0.11 4.84 9.68
C LEU A 123 -0.29 6.19 8.97
N ARG A 124 0.25 6.31 7.78
CA ARG A 124 0.14 7.53 6.98
C ARG A 124 -1.03 7.40 6.02
N CYS A 125 -2.06 8.21 6.27
CA CYS A 125 -3.24 8.28 5.40
C CYS A 125 -3.08 9.47 4.44
N HIS A 126 -2.26 9.33 3.40
CA HIS A 126 -1.92 10.43 2.49
C HIS A 126 -2.75 10.45 1.21
N THR A 127 -3.53 9.41 0.93
CA THR A 127 -4.47 9.39 -0.19
C THR A 127 -5.90 9.14 0.30
N TYR A 128 -6.88 9.38 -0.57
CA TYR A 128 -8.26 9.01 -0.27
C TYR A 128 -8.41 7.49 -0.07
N SER A 129 -7.64 6.69 -0.81
CA SER A 129 -7.64 5.23 -0.70
C SER A 129 -7.20 4.72 0.68
N SER A 130 -6.33 5.45 1.38
CA SER A 130 -5.89 5.07 2.73
C SER A 130 -7.06 4.95 3.71
N ARG A 131 -8.11 5.75 3.54
CA ARG A 131 -9.31 5.70 4.40
C ARG A 131 -10.14 4.43 4.21
N ASN A 132 -9.95 3.73 3.10
CA ASN A 132 -10.65 2.50 2.78
C ASN A 132 -9.93 1.24 3.26
N ASP A 133 -8.70 1.38 3.77
CA ASP A 133 -8.01 0.27 4.41
C ASP A 133 -8.83 -0.27 5.58
N ALA A 134 -8.90 -1.60 5.69
CA ALA A 134 -9.74 -2.27 6.67
C ALA A 134 -9.37 -1.88 8.11
N LEU A 135 -8.08 -1.75 8.42
CA LEU A 135 -7.62 -1.34 9.76
C LEU A 135 -8.08 0.07 10.12
N ILE A 136 -7.98 1.00 9.17
CA ILE A 136 -8.43 2.40 9.36
C ILE A 136 -9.95 2.46 9.47
N HIS A 137 -10.65 1.69 8.65
CA HIS A 137 -12.09 1.58 8.70
C HIS A 137 -12.57 1.07 10.06
N ASP A 138 -12.01 -0.02 10.56
CA ASP A 138 -12.37 -0.62 11.84
C ASP A 138 -12.07 0.31 13.02
N TRP A 139 -10.91 1.01 12.96
CA TRP A 139 -10.59 2.01 13.96
C TRP A 139 -11.64 3.15 13.99
N ARG A 140 -12.03 3.66 12.82
CA ARG A 140 -13.04 4.72 12.72
C ARG A 140 -14.40 4.28 13.24
N THR A 141 -14.83 3.06 12.87
CA THR A 141 -16.09 2.47 13.36
C THR A 141 -16.08 2.32 14.87
N ARG A 142 -14.99 1.81 15.44
CA ARG A 142 -14.88 1.70 16.92
C ARG A 142 -14.94 3.07 17.61
N VAL A 143 -14.28 4.08 17.05
CA VAL A 143 -14.33 5.43 17.63
C VAL A 143 -15.72 6.04 17.50
N ALA A 144 -16.38 5.89 16.34
CA ALA A 144 -17.69 6.49 16.09
C ALA A 144 -18.83 5.80 16.86
N ASP A 145 -18.82 4.47 16.88
CA ASP A 145 -19.98 3.69 17.30
C ASP A 145 -19.85 3.07 18.70
N GLN A 146 -18.61 2.83 19.14
CA GLN A 146 -18.34 2.10 20.38
C GLN A 146 -17.69 2.96 21.48
N HIS A 147 -17.10 4.10 21.11
CA HIS A 147 -16.49 4.96 22.12
C HIS A 147 -17.56 5.60 23.00
N GLN A 148 -17.48 5.30 24.29
CA GLN A 148 -18.32 5.91 25.29
C GLN A 148 -17.44 6.76 26.22
N PRO A 149 -17.68 8.06 26.34
CA PRO A 149 -16.94 8.88 27.29
C PRO A 149 -17.28 8.44 28.72
N PRO A 150 -16.36 8.58 29.69
CA PRO A 150 -16.67 8.35 31.09
C PRO A 150 -17.89 9.17 31.53
N GLU A 151 -18.69 8.61 32.44
CA GLU A 151 -19.98 9.19 32.82
C GLU A 151 -19.86 10.63 33.30
N HIS A 152 -18.82 10.95 34.09
CA HIS A 152 -18.57 12.29 34.60
C HIS A 152 -18.12 13.30 33.50
N GLN A 153 -17.83 12.84 32.27
CA GLN A 153 -17.45 13.68 31.14
C GLN A 153 -18.50 13.75 30.02
N ARG A 154 -19.62 13.05 30.18
CA ARG A 154 -20.65 13.00 29.13
C ARG A 154 -21.43 14.30 28.92
N GLN A 155 -21.41 15.20 29.88
CA GLN A 155 -22.16 16.45 29.84
C GLN A 155 -21.42 17.60 29.15
N VAL A 156 -20.15 17.44 28.83
CA VAL A 156 -19.32 18.49 28.24
C VAL A 156 -18.64 18.00 26.97
N LEU A 157 -18.88 18.67 25.86
CA LEU A 157 -18.16 18.49 24.61
C LEU A 157 -17.16 19.62 24.42
N LEU A 158 -15.87 19.30 24.48
CA LEU A 158 -14.81 20.25 24.22
C LEU A 158 -14.32 20.09 22.77
N LEU A 159 -14.56 21.13 21.95
CA LEU A 159 -14.02 21.21 20.59
C LEU A 159 -12.70 21.98 20.61
N LEU A 160 -11.61 21.30 20.25
CA LEU A 160 -10.31 21.92 20.13
C LEU A 160 -10.00 22.22 18.67
N PRO A 161 -9.38 23.38 18.36
CA PRO A 161 -8.91 23.66 17.02
C PRO A 161 -7.82 22.65 16.61
N CYS A 162 -7.74 22.36 15.33
CA CYS A 162 -6.65 21.55 14.80
C CYS A 162 -5.32 22.30 14.96
N SER A 163 -4.31 21.63 15.49
CA SER A 163 -2.96 22.17 15.61
C SER A 163 -1.94 21.20 15.02
N ALA A 164 -1.02 21.73 14.22
CA ALA A 164 0.09 20.98 13.67
C ALA A 164 1.18 20.69 14.72
N VAL A 165 1.21 21.46 15.79
CA VAL A 165 2.22 21.34 16.86
C VAL A 165 1.57 20.81 18.13
N LYS A 166 2.20 19.84 18.77
CA LYS A 166 1.77 19.27 20.07
C LYS A 166 2.90 19.40 21.08
N PRO A 167 2.63 19.60 22.37
CA PRO A 167 1.30 19.71 22.98
C PRO A 167 0.59 21.03 22.64
N TYR A 168 -0.73 21.04 22.63
CA TYR A 168 -1.55 22.21 22.26
C TYR A 168 -1.25 23.48 23.05
N ARG A 169 -0.84 23.36 24.31
CA ARG A 169 -0.48 24.51 25.17
C ARG A 169 0.68 25.32 24.63
N THR A 170 1.52 24.76 23.75
CA THR A 170 2.70 25.41 23.17
C THR A 170 2.50 25.78 21.70
N SER A 171 1.34 25.44 21.12
CA SER A 171 1.00 25.83 19.75
C SER A 171 0.23 27.15 19.77
N GLN A 172 0.73 28.11 19.01
CA GLN A 172 0.02 29.37 18.72
C GLN A 172 -0.78 29.23 17.44
#